data_9e886e692c7b10ea22a78522d92b8ef3
#
_entry.id   9e886e692c7b10ea22a78522d92b8ef3
#
_cell.length_a   1.000
_cell.length_b   1.000
_cell.length_c   1.000
_cell.angle_alpha   90.00
_cell.angle_beta   90.00
_cell.angle_gamma   90.00
#
_symmetry.space_group_name_H-M   'P 1'
#
loop_
_entity.id
_entity.type
_entity.pdbx_description
1 polymer ?
#
loop_
_entity_poly.entity_id
_entity_poly.type
_entity_poly.pdbx_seq_one_letter_code
_entity_poly.pdbx_strand_id
1 'polypeptide(L)'
;AYAFNLSSMAWEVTAVVAIMISALILLPRYLASGMRTLPEFLGARFSSNIRIAISIIFLLAYGLITIPSVLYSGSIALLQIFFEDVDRVSSLIFTVVAVAVIGTVYANLGGLRAVAISDTINGIGLLFFGFLIPILALRSIGEGSVAEGWILLTNVYPEKLNAIGSGTDPTPFLTIFTGMLFANLSYWGTNQYVIQRTLAAKSLAAGQKGVLLAGFFKLLIPFFVMVPGITAFHIYGDSLGTMDAAYPALVREVLPNYLIGLFLAVLLGTVFSSFNSLLQSSATIVSLDLYKPEKESDVTDRDRIKVCLLYTSDAADEEDSVDLGGR
;
A
#
# COMPACT_ATOMS: atom_id res chain seq x y z
N ALA A 1 7.33 4.25 -15.37
CA ALA A 1 8.43 4.16 -16.34
C ALA A 1 7.94 4.03 -17.80
N TYR A 2 6.75 3.43 -18.05
CA TYR A 2 6.18 3.32 -19.41
C TYR A 2 6.06 4.68 -20.12
N ALA A 3 5.29 5.60 -19.57
CA ALA A 3 5.08 6.93 -20.14
C ALA A 3 6.24 7.90 -19.86
N PHE A 4 6.86 7.76 -18.70
CA PHE A 4 7.95 8.62 -18.24
C PHE A 4 9.23 7.79 -18.10
N ASN A 5 10.36 8.43 -17.88
CA ASN A 5 11.64 7.77 -17.60
C ASN A 5 11.68 7.18 -16.15
N LEU A 6 12.87 6.75 -15.69
CA LEU A 6 13.05 6.31 -14.31
C LEU A 6 12.97 7.42 -13.25
N SER A 7 12.64 8.66 -13.60
CA SER A 7 12.54 9.76 -12.63
C SER A 7 11.55 9.46 -11.49
N SER A 8 10.51 8.64 -11.75
CA SER A 8 9.59 8.15 -10.73
C SER A 8 10.27 7.30 -9.63
N MET A 9 11.47 6.77 -9.86
CA MET A 9 12.29 6.07 -8.85
C MET A 9 12.61 6.99 -7.64
N ALA A 10 12.61 8.29 -7.85
CA ALA A 10 12.81 9.27 -6.79
C ALA A 10 11.81 9.13 -5.63
N TRP A 11 10.55 8.74 -5.91
CA TRP A 11 9.54 8.44 -4.89
C TRP A 11 9.95 7.27 -4.01
N GLU A 12 10.50 6.23 -4.60
CA GLU A 12 10.90 5.02 -3.88
C GLU A 12 12.13 5.25 -3.02
N VAL A 13 13.13 5.96 -3.55
CA VAL A 13 14.38 6.27 -2.83
C VAL A 13 14.12 7.22 -1.67
N THR A 14 13.35 8.29 -1.88
CA THR A 14 12.99 9.22 -0.80
C THR A 14 12.09 8.57 0.26
N ALA A 15 11.26 7.59 -0.13
CA ALA A 15 10.49 6.79 0.81
C ALA A 15 11.40 6.01 1.77
N VAL A 16 12.51 5.44 1.30
CA VAL A 16 13.46 4.73 2.18
C VAL A 16 14.03 5.66 3.24
N VAL A 17 14.41 6.88 2.87
CA VAL A 17 14.89 7.89 3.84
C VAL A 17 13.80 8.22 4.86
N ALA A 18 12.57 8.42 4.42
CA ALA A 18 11.42 8.68 5.31
C ALA A 18 11.13 7.49 6.25
N ILE A 19 11.23 6.25 5.74
CA ILE A 19 11.09 5.02 6.53
C ILE A 19 12.18 4.92 7.59
N MET A 20 13.43 5.24 7.27
CA MET A 20 14.52 5.27 8.24
C MET A 20 14.27 6.30 9.34
N ILE A 21 13.86 7.52 8.98
CA ILE A 21 13.48 8.56 9.93
C ILE A 21 12.32 8.08 10.81
N SER A 22 11.30 7.48 10.22
CA SER A 22 10.17 6.90 10.97
C SER A 22 10.61 5.83 11.96
N ALA A 23 11.44 4.88 11.55
CA ALA A 23 11.90 3.80 12.39
C ALA A 23 12.78 4.28 13.56
N LEU A 24 13.70 5.22 13.30
CA LEU A 24 14.73 5.61 14.25
C LEU A 24 14.32 6.81 15.12
N ILE A 25 13.47 7.69 14.62
CA ILE A 25 13.12 8.94 15.29
C ILE A 25 11.66 8.98 15.75
N LEU A 26 10.70 8.63 14.88
CA LEU A 26 9.28 8.80 15.18
C LEU A 26 8.75 7.63 16.01
N LEU A 27 9.02 6.40 15.61
CA LEU A 27 8.50 5.20 16.28
C LEU A 27 8.88 5.12 17.77
N PRO A 28 10.14 5.41 18.20
CA PRO A 28 10.45 5.46 19.64
C PRO A 28 9.58 6.45 20.41
N ARG A 29 9.30 7.61 19.82
CA ARG A 29 8.47 8.64 20.45
C ARG A 29 7.00 8.23 20.53
N TYR A 30 6.47 7.58 19.50
CA TYR A 30 5.10 7.09 19.49
C TYR A 30 4.89 5.99 20.54
N LEU A 31 5.76 4.99 20.57
CA LEU A 31 5.65 3.91 21.56
C LEU A 31 5.87 4.40 23.00
N ALA A 32 6.80 5.35 23.22
CA ALA A 32 7.00 5.94 24.54
C ALA A 32 5.80 6.77 25.02
N SER A 33 5.00 7.33 24.10
CA SER A 33 3.80 8.08 24.46
C SER A 33 2.61 7.20 24.85
N GLY A 34 2.64 5.90 24.52
CA GLY A 34 1.54 4.95 24.77
C GLY A 34 0.27 5.21 23.95
N MET A 35 0.32 6.09 22.96
CA MET A 35 -0.85 6.47 22.18
C MET A 35 -1.11 5.49 21.04
N ARG A 36 -2.39 5.24 20.78
CA ARG A 36 -2.86 4.25 19.79
C ARG A 36 -3.07 4.85 18.41
N THR A 37 -3.31 6.17 18.34
CA THR A 37 -3.54 6.87 17.07
C THR A 37 -2.66 8.11 16.92
N LEU A 38 -2.39 8.48 15.68
CA LEU A 38 -1.67 9.71 15.40
C LEU A 38 -2.49 10.98 15.78
N PRO A 39 -3.80 11.06 15.52
CA PRO A 39 -4.62 12.16 16.03
C PRO A 39 -4.54 12.31 17.55
N GLU A 40 -4.54 11.21 18.30
CA GLU A 40 -4.35 11.22 19.77
C GLU A 40 -3.00 11.81 20.15
N PHE A 41 -1.92 11.40 19.48
CA PHE A 41 -0.57 11.93 19.69
C PHE A 41 -0.50 13.44 19.47
N LEU A 42 -1.08 13.91 18.36
CA LEU A 42 -1.12 15.36 18.05
C LEU A 42 -2.04 16.12 19.00
N GLY A 43 -3.15 15.50 19.40
CA GLY A 43 -4.07 16.07 20.38
C GLY A 43 -3.41 16.32 21.74
N ALA A 44 -2.62 15.38 22.25
CA ALA A 44 -1.86 15.54 23.48
C ALA A 44 -0.74 16.58 23.37
N ARG A 45 -0.16 16.74 22.18
CA ARG A 45 0.92 17.72 21.94
C ARG A 45 0.41 19.13 21.77
N PHE A 46 -0.77 19.33 21.17
CA PHE A 46 -1.31 20.65 20.79
C PHE A 46 -2.64 20.93 21.50
N SER A 47 -3.74 20.29 21.07
CA SER A 47 -5.06 20.46 21.69
C SER A 47 -6.06 19.39 21.20
N SER A 48 -7.15 19.20 21.95
CA SER A 48 -8.25 18.32 21.58
C SER A 48 -8.90 18.70 20.24
N ASN A 49 -8.95 20.00 19.91
CA ASN A 49 -9.50 20.47 18.62
C ASN A 49 -8.64 20.00 17.44
N ILE A 50 -7.32 19.96 17.60
CA ILE A 50 -6.40 19.44 16.58
C ILE A 50 -6.60 17.93 16.42
N ARG A 51 -6.80 17.17 17.51
CA ARG A 51 -7.14 15.75 17.43
C ARG A 51 -8.36 15.51 16.54
N ILE A 52 -9.45 16.22 16.81
CA ILE A 52 -10.71 16.11 16.05
C ILE A 52 -10.49 16.51 14.58
N ALA A 53 -9.83 17.64 14.33
CA ALA A 53 -9.59 18.14 12.98
C ALA A 53 -8.76 17.15 12.15
N ILE A 54 -7.69 16.61 12.69
CA ILE A 54 -6.85 15.61 12.00
C ILE A 54 -7.60 14.29 11.78
N SER A 55 -8.42 13.87 12.75
CA SER A 55 -9.27 12.68 12.60
C SER A 55 -10.23 12.83 11.43
N ILE A 56 -10.91 13.99 11.31
CA ILE A 56 -11.82 14.27 10.19
C ILE A 56 -11.05 14.30 8.87
N ILE A 57 -9.89 14.95 8.82
CA ILE A 57 -9.07 15.00 7.60
C ILE A 57 -8.67 13.59 7.14
N PHE A 58 -8.20 12.72 8.06
CA PHE A 58 -7.88 11.34 7.71
C PHE A 58 -9.10 10.57 7.20
N LEU A 59 -10.24 10.68 7.85
CA LEU A 59 -11.45 9.99 7.41
C LEU A 59 -11.94 10.45 6.03
N LEU A 60 -11.89 11.75 5.77
CA LEU A 60 -12.20 12.29 4.45
C LEU A 60 -11.19 11.83 3.40
N ALA A 61 -9.90 11.86 3.71
CA ALA A 61 -8.85 11.40 2.79
C ALA A 61 -8.99 9.89 2.50
N TYR A 62 -9.27 9.07 3.51
CA TYR A 62 -9.47 7.63 3.32
C TYR A 62 -10.75 7.32 2.56
N GLY A 63 -11.88 7.92 2.96
CA GLY A 63 -13.19 7.63 2.36
C GLY A 63 -13.36 8.17 0.94
N LEU A 64 -12.85 9.37 0.66
CA LEU A 64 -13.10 10.04 -0.62
C LEU A 64 -11.96 9.85 -1.64
N ILE A 65 -10.73 9.57 -1.17
CA ILE A 65 -9.58 9.51 -2.06
C ILE A 65 -8.96 8.10 -2.05
N THR A 66 -8.49 7.62 -0.90
CA THR A 66 -7.60 6.46 -0.86
C THR A 66 -8.36 5.15 -1.12
N ILE A 67 -9.50 4.93 -0.46
CA ILE A 67 -10.34 3.73 -0.68
C ILE A 67 -10.84 3.66 -2.13
N PRO A 68 -11.45 4.71 -2.70
CA PRO A 68 -11.84 4.69 -4.11
C PRO A 68 -10.67 4.42 -5.06
N SER A 69 -9.50 5.01 -4.81
CA SER A 69 -8.31 4.80 -5.66
C SER A 69 -7.82 3.36 -5.61
N VAL A 70 -7.79 2.72 -4.43
CA VAL A 70 -7.40 1.30 -4.28
C VAL A 70 -8.37 0.38 -5.00
N LEU A 71 -9.68 0.60 -4.81
CA LEU A 71 -10.71 -0.20 -5.47
C LEU A 71 -10.70 -0.01 -6.98
N TYR A 72 -10.55 1.21 -7.46
CA TYR A 72 -10.44 1.53 -8.89
C TYR A 72 -9.24 0.84 -9.51
N SER A 73 -8.04 1.03 -8.95
CA SER A 73 -6.80 0.47 -9.49
C SER A 73 -6.83 -1.06 -9.52
N GLY A 74 -7.34 -1.69 -8.47
CA GLY A 74 -7.52 -3.14 -8.42
C GLY A 74 -8.52 -3.65 -9.45
N SER A 75 -9.66 -2.96 -9.59
CA SER A 75 -10.72 -3.36 -10.52
C SER A 75 -10.30 -3.19 -11.98
N ILE A 76 -9.61 -2.10 -12.33
CA ILE A 76 -9.14 -1.91 -13.70
C ILE A 76 -8.09 -2.94 -14.10
N ALA A 77 -7.18 -3.30 -13.18
CA ALA A 77 -6.20 -4.35 -13.42
C ALA A 77 -6.86 -5.72 -13.63
N LEU A 78 -7.88 -6.06 -12.84
CA LEU A 78 -8.68 -7.27 -13.02
C LEU A 78 -9.36 -7.32 -14.37
N LEU A 79 -10.05 -6.25 -14.76
CA LEU A 79 -10.76 -6.19 -16.03
C LEU A 79 -9.79 -6.33 -17.20
N GLN A 80 -8.65 -5.67 -17.17
CA GLN A 80 -7.68 -5.72 -18.25
C GLN A 80 -6.98 -7.07 -18.40
N ILE A 81 -6.82 -7.81 -17.31
CA ILE A 81 -6.20 -9.15 -17.35
C ILE A 81 -7.18 -10.21 -17.85
N PHE A 82 -8.47 -10.11 -17.52
CA PHE A 82 -9.43 -11.20 -17.73
C PHE A 82 -10.50 -10.94 -18.78
N PHE A 83 -10.78 -9.67 -19.11
CA PHE A 83 -11.90 -9.31 -19.99
C PHE A 83 -11.45 -8.37 -21.11
N GLU A 84 -11.41 -8.88 -22.34
CA GLU A 84 -10.93 -8.11 -23.51
C GLU A 84 -11.98 -7.15 -24.10
N ASP A 85 -13.27 -7.53 -24.07
CA ASP A 85 -14.34 -6.88 -24.85
C ASP A 85 -15.56 -6.48 -24.01
N VAL A 86 -15.39 -5.95 -22.81
CA VAL A 86 -16.54 -5.59 -21.97
C VAL A 86 -16.77 -4.08 -21.99
N ASP A 87 -18.05 -3.67 -22.01
CA ASP A 87 -18.41 -2.26 -21.82
C ASP A 87 -17.71 -1.70 -20.58
N ARG A 88 -16.76 -0.83 -20.84
CA ARG A 88 -15.71 -0.46 -19.87
C ARG A 88 -16.26 0.18 -18.60
N VAL A 89 -17.35 0.96 -18.71
CA VAL A 89 -17.83 1.74 -17.58
C VAL A 89 -18.70 0.88 -16.65
N SER A 90 -19.68 0.17 -17.24
CA SER A 90 -20.62 -0.68 -16.44
C SER A 90 -19.88 -1.82 -15.73
N SER A 91 -18.94 -2.45 -16.43
CA SER A 91 -18.13 -3.54 -15.87
C SER A 91 -17.16 -3.06 -14.79
N LEU A 92 -16.58 -1.85 -14.95
CA LEU A 92 -15.74 -1.25 -13.93
C LEU A 92 -16.53 -0.97 -12.66
N ILE A 93 -17.71 -0.35 -12.77
CA ILE A 93 -18.57 -0.07 -11.61
C ILE A 93 -18.95 -1.39 -10.92
N PHE A 94 -19.39 -2.39 -11.68
CA PHE A 94 -19.73 -3.70 -11.12
C PHE A 94 -18.56 -4.33 -10.38
N THR A 95 -17.35 -4.32 -10.97
CA THR A 95 -16.14 -4.90 -10.38
C THR A 95 -15.73 -4.16 -9.12
N VAL A 96 -15.76 -2.82 -9.13
CA VAL A 96 -15.48 -1.98 -7.95
C VAL A 96 -16.42 -2.33 -6.80
N VAL A 97 -17.72 -2.41 -7.08
CA VAL A 97 -18.74 -2.75 -6.07
C VAL A 97 -18.55 -4.19 -5.56
N ALA A 98 -18.30 -5.15 -6.45
CA ALA A 98 -18.06 -6.55 -6.08
C ALA A 98 -16.83 -6.69 -5.18
N VAL A 99 -15.71 -6.06 -5.57
CA VAL A 99 -14.47 -6.06 -4.77
C VAL A 99 -14.69 -5.39 -3.41
N ALA A 100 -15.41 -4.26 -3.38
CA ALA A 100 -15.72 -3.57 -2.12
C ALA A 100 -16.58 -4.43 -1.18
N VAL A 101 -17.62 -5.08 -1.70
CA VAL A 101 -18.50 -5.96 -0.90
C VAL A 101 -17.74 -7.16 -0.37
N ILE A 102 -16.99 -7.86 -1.23
CA ILE A 102 -16.18 -9.03 -0.83
C ILE A 102 -15.12 -8.61 0.19
N GLY A 103 -14.42 -7.50 -0.04
CA GLY A 103 -13.43 -6.96 0.89
C GLY A 103 -14.02 -6.60 2.25
N THR A 104 -15.22 -5.99 2.28
CA THR A 104 -15.91 -5.66 3.53
C THR A 104 -16.33 -6.92 4.30
N VAL A 105 -16.88 -7.93 3.62
CA VAL A 105 -17.21 -9.22 4.25
C VAL A 105 -15.96 -9.89 4.81
N TYR A 106 -14.89 -9.92 4.01
CA TYR A 106 -13.61 -10.47 4.45
C TYR A 106 -13.02 -9.73 5.66
N ALA A 107 -13.07 -8.39 5.67
CA ALA A 107 -12.59 -7.57 6.79
C ALA A 107 -13.34 -7.89 8.09
N ASN A 108 -14.67 -8.05 7.99
CA ASN A 108 -15.51 -8.32 9.16
C ASN A 108 -15.34 -9.73 9.75
N LEU A 109 -15.02 -10.72 8.90
CA LEU A 109 -14.89 -12.12 9.36
C LEU A 109 -13.48 -12.46 9.85
N GLY A 110 -12.45 -11.71 9.38
CA GLY A 110 -11.06 -12.10 9.52
C GLY A 110 -10.32 -11.52 10.73
N GLY A 111 -10.78 -10.40 11.29
CA GLY A 111 -10.08 -9.69 12.36
C GLY A 111 -8.65 -9.25 12.00
N LEU A 112 -7.98 -8.52 12.90
CA LEU A 112 -6.63 -7.96 12.66
C LEU A 112 -5.57 -9.06 12.44
N ARG A 113 -5.66 -10.16 13.18
CA ARG A 113 -4.69 -11.26 13.10
C ARG A 113 -4.78 -12.02 11.77
N ALA A 114 -6.00 -12.35 11.33
CA ALA A 114 -6.20 -13.04 10.05
C ALA A 114 -5.77 -12.17 8.87
N VAL A 115 -6.06 -10.87 8.93
CA VAL A 115 -5.58 -9.89 7.94
C VAL A 115 -4.05 -9.84 7.91
N ALA A 116 -3.37 -9.78 9.07
CA ALA A 116 -1.91 -9.75 9.12
C ALA A 116 -1.26 -11.03 8.55
N ILE A 117 -1.85 -12.20 8.78
CA ILE A 117 -1.38 -13.47 8.20
C ILE A 117 -1.58 -13.46 6.68
N SER A 118 -2.75 -13.08 6.22
CA SER A 118 -3.06 -12.95 4.78
C SER A 118 -2.12 -11.96 4.09
N ASP A 119 -1.85 -10.81 4.70
CA ASP A 119 -0.92 -9.82 4.19
C ASP A 119 0.51 -10.37 4.04
N THR A 120 0.94 -11.22 4.97
CA THR A 120 2.24 -11.88 4.90
C THR A 120 2.32 -12.84 3.72
N ILE A 121 1.28 -13.66 3.51
CA ILE A 121 1.19 -14.58 2.37
C ILE A 121 1.17 -13.80 1.05
N ASN A 122 0.35 -12.76 0.98
CA ASN A 122 0.27 -11.88 -0.19
C ASN A 122 1.61 -11.17 -0.45
N GLY A 123 2.31 -10.74 0.59
CA GLY A 123 3.64 -10.14 0.50
C GLY A 123 4.68 -11.08 -0.13
N ILE A 124 4.67 -12.36 0.26
CA ILE A 124 5.52 -13.39 -0.34
C ILE A 124 5.16 -13.57 -1.83
N GLY A 125 3.87 -13.64 -2.14
CA GLY A 125 3.39 -13.71 -3.52
C GLY A 125 3.80 -12.51 -4.36
N LEU A 126 3.71 -11.29 -3.79
CA LEU A 126 4.16 -10.07 -4.45
C LEU A 126 5.68 -10.08 -4.72
N LEU A 127 6.50 -10.56 -3.78
CA LEU A 127 7.93 -10.71 -4.00
C LEU A 127 8.21 -11.74 -5.09
N PHE A 128 7.52 -12.86 -5.10
CA PHE A 128 7.67 -13.89 -6.13
C PHE A 128 7.38 -13.32 -7.52
N PHE A 129 6.22 -12.70 -7.73
CA PHE A 129 5.89 -12.09 -9.02
C PHE A 129 6.69 -10.83 -9.33
N GLY A 130 7.09 -10.08 -8.29
CA GLY A 130 7.98 -8.93 -8.43
C GLY A 130 9.33 -9.27 -9.04
N PHE A 131 9.86 -10.46 -8.75
CA PHE A 131 11.07 -10.97 -9.42
C PHE A 131 10.75 -11.66 -10.75
N LEU A 132 9.71 -12.47 -10.80
CA LEU A 132 9.39 -13.29 -11.95
C LEU A 132 9.03 -12.46 -13.18
N ILE A 133 8.16 -11.46 -13.02
CA ILE A 133 7.67 -10.66 -14.16
C ILE A 133 8.78 -9.88 -14.85
N PRO A 134 9.67 -9.12 -14.16
CA PRO A 134 10.80 -8.45 -14.82
C PRO A 134 11.73 -9.42 -15.54
N ILE A 135 11.99 -10.59 -14.95
CA ILE A 135 12.85 -11.63 -15.55
C ILE A 135 12.22 -12.16 -16.84
N LEU A 136 10.94 -12.51 -16.80
CA LEU A 136 10.23 -12.98 -17.99
C LEU A 136 10.11 -11.87 -19.05
N ALA A 137 9.84 -10.64 -18.63
CA ALA A 137 9.76 -9.49 -19.51
C ALA A 137 11.09 -9.21 -20.25
N LEU A 138 12.21 -9.22 -19.54
CA LEU A 138 13.53 -9.09 -20.16
C LEU A 138 13.84 -10.25 -21.09
N ARG A 139 13.47 -11.48 -20.69
CA ARG A 139 13.69 -12.67 -21.50
C ARG A 139 12.87 -12.66 -22.79
N SER A 140 11.65 -12.09 -22.78
CA SER A 140 10.79 -12.03 -23.97
C SER A 140 11.36 -11.14 -25.06
N ILE A 141 12.01 -10.02 -24.70
CA ILE A 141 12.62 -9.09 -25.67
C ILE A 141 14.07 -9.43 -26.00
N GLY A 142 14.74 -10.27 -25.19
CA GLY A 142 16.14 -10.68 -25.34
C GLY A 142 16.30 -12.07 -25.96
N GLU A 143 15.40 -12.50 -26.84
CA GLU A 143 15.47 -13.78 -27.57
C GLU A 143 15.73 -14.98 -26.64
N GLY A 144 15.18 -14.94 -25.44
CA GLY A 144 15.33 -15.99 -24.44
C GLY A 144 16.42 -15.72 -23.39
N SER A 145 17.20 -14.65 -23.52
CA SER A 145 18.25 -14.23 -22.58
C SER A 145 17.86 -12.96 -21.81
N VAL A 146 17.91 -13.01 -20.48
CA VAL A 146 17.68 -11.84 -19.62
C VAL A 146 18.77 -10.76 -19.83
N ALA A 147 20.01 -11.21 -19.99
CA ALA A 147 21.13 -10.29 -20.19
C ALA A 147 21.03 -9.53 -21.52
N GLU A 148 20.65 -10.21 -22.60
CA GLU A 148 20.42 -9.57 -23.89
C GLU A 148 19.24 -8.62 -23.87
N GLY A 149 18.13 -8.98 -23.19
CA GLY A 149 17.01 -8.08 -22.98
C GLY A 149 17.39 -6.82 -22.21
N TRP A 150 18.24 -6.94 -21.19
CA TRP A 150 18.77 -5.79 -20.48
C TRP A 150 19.67 -4.91 -21.35
N ILE A 151 20.59 -5.52 -22.10
CA ILE A 151 21.48 -4.82 -23.03
C ILE A 151 20.66 -4.11 -24.10
N LEU A 152 19.60 -4.73 -24.62
CA LEU A 152 18.70 -4.13 -25.59
C LEU A 152 18.04 -2.87 -25.03
N LEU A 153 17.42 -2.95 -23.83
CA LEU A 153 16.80 -1.77 -23.21
C LEU A 153 17.79 -0.64 -22.96
N THR A 154 19.01 -0.95 -22.49
CA THR A 154 20.02 0.05 -22.18
C THR A 154 20.56 0.75 -23.43
N ASN A 155 20.59 0.06 -24.57
CA ASN A 155 21.09 0.61 -25.82
C ASN A 155 20.00 1.35 -26.64
N VAL A 156 18.76 0.84 -26.62
CA VAL A 156 17.67 1.39 -27.43
C VAL A 156 16.98 2.56 -26.74
N TYR A 157 16.86 2.51 -25.39
CA TYR A 157 16.13 3.52 -24.61
C TYR A 157 16.97 4.06 -23.43
N PRO A 158 18.18 4.59 -23.67
CA PRO A 158 19.00 5.15 -22.59
C PRO A 158 18.31 6.31 -21.87
N GLU A 159 17.45 7.07 -22.55
CA GLU A 159 16.65 8.14 -21.96
C GLU A 159 15.59 7.63 -20.98
N LYS A 160 15.01 6.44 -21.23
CA LYS A 160 14.05 5.82 -20.30
C LYS A 160 14.71 5.36 -18.99
N LEU A 161 16.00 5.12 -19.00
CA LEU A 161 16.80 4.76 -17.82
C LEU A 161 17.30 5.97 -17.03
N ASN A 162 17.02 7.18 -17.51
CA ASN A 162 17.39 8.39 -16.79
C ASN A 162 16.51 8.57 -15.53
N ALA A 163 17.15 8.49 -14.36
CA ALA A 163 16.50 8.69 -13.06
C ALA A 163 16.43 10.17 -12.64
N ILE A 164 17.06 11.08 -13.41
CA ILE A 164 17.06 12.52 -13.15
C ILE A 164 15.90 13.15 -13.91
N GLY A 165 14.86 13.54 -13.17
CA GLY A 165 13.71 14.24 -13.76
C GLY A 165 14.06 15.65 -14.20
N SER A 166 13.67 16.01 -15.43
CA SER A 166 13.73 17.38 -15.92
C SER A 166 12.71 18.28 -15.21
N GLY A 167 12.80 19.59 -15.39
CA GLY A 167 11.84 20.53 -14.81
C GLY A 167 10.40 20.38 -15.30
N THR A 168 10.20 19.70 -16.43
CA THR A 168 8.89 19.44 -17.07
C THR A 168 8.35 18.04 -16.76
N ASP A 169 9.16 17.15 -16.16
CA ASP A 169 8.71 15.81 -15.78
C ASP A 169 7.76 15.87 -14.57
N PRO A 170 6.86 14.89 -14.41
CA PRO A 170 6.00 14.79 -13.24
C PRO A 170 6.76 14.71 -11.91
N THR A 171 8.02 14.27 -11.96
CA THR A 171 8.93 14.17 -10.82
C THR A 171 10.23 14.93 -11.08
N PRO A 172 10.22 16.27 -11.03
CA PRO A 172 11.44 17.07 -11.22
C PRO A 172 12.47 16.75 -10.14
N PHE A 173 13.75 16.69 -10.52
CA PHE A 173 14.82 16.26 -9.61
C PHE A 173 14.88 17.10 -8.31
N LEU A 174 14.69 18.40 -8.39
CA LEU A 174 14.74 19.28 -7.21
C LEU A 174 13.63 19.01 -6.18
N THR A 175 12.54 18.37 -6.59
CA THR A 175 11.44 18.00 -5.67
C THR A 175 11.85 16.92 -4.67
N ILE A 176 12.91 16.16 -4.94
CA ILE A 176 13.48 15.15 -4.03
C ILE A 176 13.84 15.78 -2.69
N PHE A 177 14.45 16.98 -2.71
CA PHE A 177 14.94 17.67 -1.52
C PHE A 177 13.88 18.52 -0.81
N THR A 178 12.70 18.66 -1.41
CA THR A 178 11.63 19.53 -0.92
C THR A 178 10.33 18.73 -0.76
N GLY A 179 9.34 18.96 -1.59
CA GLY A 179 8.00 18.40 -1.45
C GLY A 179 7.95 16.87 -1.36
N MET A 180 8.78 16.17 -2.13
CA MET A 180 8.77 14.70 -2.18
C MET A 180 9.25 14.06 -0.87
N LEU A 181 10.30 14.58 -0.26
CA LEU A 181 10.78 14.11 1.04
C LEU A 181 9.71 14.32 2.12
N PHE A 182 9.09 15.51 2.16
CA PHE A 182 8.03 15.81 3.11
C PHE A 182 6.77 14.95 2.88
N ALA A 183 6.37 14.73 1.63
CA ALA A 183 5.25 13.85 1.30
C ALA A 183 5.51 12.41 1.75
N ASN A 184 6.70 11.88 1.48
CA ASN A 184 7.09 10.55 1.94
C ASN A 184 7.18 10.46 3.47
N LEU A 185 7.71 11.48 4.13
CA LEU A 185 7.77 11.51 5.59
C LEU A 185 6.37 11.56 6.20
N SER A 186 5.46 12.34 5.62
CA SER A 186 4.05 12.35 6.00
C SER A 186 3.40 10.97 5.80
N TYR A 187 3.62 10.33 4.65
CA TYR A 187 3.04 9.03 4.35
C TYR A 187 3.59 7.91 5.27
N TRP A 188 4.91 7.79 5.38
CA TRP A 188 5.55 6.70 6.13
C TRP A 188 5.68 6.96 7.62
N GLY A 189 5.61 8.23 8.04
CA GLY A 189 5.84 8.62 9.44
C GLY A 189 4.59 9.03 10.18
N THR A 190 3.57 9.54 9.49
CA THR A 190 2.40 10.13 10.16
C THR A 190 1.05 9.64 9.64
N ASN A 191 1.02 8.76 8.64
CA ASN A 191 -0.24 8.21 8.13
C ASN A 191 -0.71 7.05 9.00
N GLN A 192 -1.90 7.16 9.60
CA GLN A 192 -2.44 6.20 10.56
C GLN A 192 -2.47 4.76 10.01
N TYR A 193 -2.97 4.54 8.80
CA TYR A 193 -3.09 3.17 8.28
C TYR A 193 -1.74 2.51 8.00
N VAL A 194 -0.67 3.28 7.82
CA VAL A 194 0.69 2.79 7.65
C VAL A 194 1.33 2.45 8.99
N ILE A 195 1.23 3.36 9.98
CA ILE A 195 1.92 3.23 11.27
C ILE A 195 1.17 2.34 12.27
N GLN A 196 -0.13 2.14 12.12
CA GLN A 196 -0.98 1.42 13.09
C GLN A 196 -0.44 0.02 13.41
N ARG A 197 -0.02 -0.73 12.40
CA ARG A 197 0.57 -2.07 12.60
C ARG A 197 1.91 -2.03 13.32
N THR A 198 2.67 -0.97 13.13
CA THR A 198 3.96 -0.78 13.80
C THR A 198 3.76 -0.38 15.25
N LEU A 199 2.70 0.37 15.56
CA LEU A 199 2.32 0.70 16.95
C LEU A 199 1.85 -0.53 17.73
N ALA A 200 1.29 -1.54 17.04
CA ALA A 200 0.91 -2.83 17.66
C ALA A 200 2.09 -3.82 17.81
N ALA A 201 3.33 -3.41 17.52
CA ALA A 201 4.49 -4.29 17.66
C ALA A 201 4.78 -4.62 19.12
N LYS A 202 5.16 -5.88 19.40
CA LYS A 202 5.48 -6.38 20.76
C LYS A 202 6.62 -5.64 21.46
N SER A 203 7.50 -4.99 20.70
CA SER A 203 8.62 -4.21 21.24
C SER A 203 9.10 -3.19 20.21
N LEU A 204 9.78 -2.13 20.70
CA LEU A 204 10.41 -1.14 19.83
C LEU A 204 11.36 -1.80 18.82
N ALA A 205 12.19 -2.74 19.28
CA ALA A 205 13.14 -3.43 18.40
C ALA A 205 12.44 -4.25 17.29
N ALA A 206 11.32 -4.89 17.62
CA ALA A 206 10.53 -5.63 16.62
C ALA A 206 9.89 -4.67 15.60
N GLY A 207 9.30 -3.56 16.06
CA GLY A 207 8.75 -2.52 15.20
C GLY A 207 9.81 -1.90 14.29
N GLN A 208 10.97 -1.51 14.83
CA GLN A 208 12.07 -0.96 14.04
C GLN A 208 12.58 -1.94 12.97
N LYS A 209 12.78 -3.21 13.33
CA LYS A 209 13.21 -4.24 12.37
C LYS A 209 12.20 -4.40 11.23
N GLY A 210 10.90 -4.44 11.55
CA GLY A 210 9.84 -4.55 10.54
C GLY A 210 9.81 -3.35 9.59
N VAL A 211 9.88 -2.14 10.12
CA VAL A 211 9.89 -0.90 9.32
C VAL A 211 11.14 -0.80 8.45
N LEU A 212 12.32 -1.13 8.99
CA LEU A 212 13.59 -1.12 8.20
C LEU A 212 13.59 -2.21 7.12
N LEU A 213 13.01 -3.39 7.40
CA LEU A 213 12.84 -4.43 6.38
C LEU A 213 11.91 -3.96 5.24
N ALA A 214 10.83 -3.24 5.57
CA ALA A 214 9.98 -2.62 4.56
C ALA A 214 10.75 -1.60 3.72
N GLY A 215 11.62 -0.80 4.33
CA GLY A 215 12.55 0.09 3.62
C GLY A 215 13.48 -0.63 2.65
N PHE A 216 14.01 -1.78 3.06
CA PHE A 216 14.82 -2.61 2.18
C PHE A 216 14.03 -3.11 0.95
N PHE A 217 12.82 -3.63 1.15
CA PHE A 217 11.98 -4.05 0.03
C PHE A 217 11.58 -2.89 -0.89
N LYS A 218 11.47 -1.67 -0.35
CA LYS A 218 11.21 -0.47 -1.14
C LYS A 218 12.30 -0.21 -2.20
N LEU A 219 13.55 -0.54 -1.92
CA LEU A 219 14.65 -0.43 -2.88
C LEU A 219 14.52 -1.38 -4.08
N LEU A 220 13.74 -2.46 -3.96
CA LEU A 220 13.50 -3.42 -5.03
C LEU A 220 12.36 -3.00 -5.97
N ILE A 221 11.49 -2.08 -5.53
CA ILE A 221 10.32 -1.64 -6.32
C ILE A 221 10.70 -1.13 -7.72
N PRO A 222 11.77 -0.33 -7.92
CA PRO A 222 12.16 0.07 -9.27
C PRO A 222 12.40 -1.12 -10.20
N PHE A 223 13.02 -2.17 -9.71
CA PHE A 223 13.20 -3.39 -10.50
C PHE A 223 11.85 -4.09 -10.76
N PHE A 224 10.97 -4.20 -9.77
CA PHE A 224 9.70 -4.93 -9.87
C PHE A 224 8.69 -4.25 -10.80
N VAL A 225 8.70 -2.93 -10.89
CA VAL A 225 7.66 -2.16 -11.58
C VAL A 225 8.21 -1.37 -12.76
N MET A 226 9.40 -0.78 -12.61
CA MET A 226 9.92 0.14 -13.63
C MET A 226 10.55 -0.61 -14.79
N VAL A 227 11.28 -1.69 -14.55
CA VAL A 227 11.82 -2.54 -15.63
C VAL A 227 10.70 -3.11 -16.49
N PRO A 228 9.64 -3.73 -15.93
CA PRO A 228 8.46 -4.12 -16.71
C PRO A 228 7.81 -2.95 -17.46
N GLY A 229 7.75 -1.77 -16.85
CA GLY A 229 7.19 -0.58 -17.50
C GLY A 229 7.97 -0.16 -18.78
N ILE A 230 9.31 -0.19 -18.73
CA ILE A 230 10.16 0.11 -19.89
C ILE A 230 10.06 -1.01 -20.94
N THR A 231 10.02 -2.28 -20.48
CA THR A 231 9.82 -3.42 -21.41
C THR A 231 8.47 -3.36 -22.09
N ALA A 232 7.41 -3.00 -21.38
CA ALA A 232 6.09 -2.78 -21.98
C ALA A 232 6.12 -1.64 -23.03
N PHE A 233 6.88 -0.57 -22.76
CA PHE A 233 7.08 0.48 -23.75
C PHE A 233 7.81 -0.03 -25.01
N HIS A 234 8.81 -0.89 -24.85
CA HIS A 234 9.49 -1.52 -25.98
C HIS A 234 8.55 -2.36 -26.84
N ILE A 235 7.68 -3.15 -26.20
CA ILE A 235 6.75 -4.07 -26.90
C ILE A 235 5.60 -3.32 -27.58
N TYR A 236 4.99 -2.37 -26.86
CA TYR A 236 3.72 -1.76 -27.26
C TYR A 236 3.86 -0.33 -27.80
N GLY A 237 4.97 0.39 -27.51
CA GLY A 237 5.12 1.80 -27.88
C GLY A 237 3.95 2.64 -27.38
N ASP A 238 3.35 3.42 -28.28
CA ASP A 238 2.16 4.25 -28.01
C ASP A 238 0.84 3.56 -28.36
N SER A 239 0.85 2.25 -28.67
CA SER A 239 -0.35 1.51 -29.10
C SER A 239 -1.38 1.27 -27.99
N LEU A 240 -0.96 1.36 -26.71
CA LEU A 240 -1.87 1.21 -25.58
C LEU A 240 -2.64 2.51 -25.33
N GLY A 241 -3.96 2.43 -25.34
CA GLY A 241 -4.84 3.60 -25.19
C GLY A 241 -4.70 4.33 -23.85
N THR A 242 -4.19 3.66 -22.80
CA THR A 242 -3.95 4.24 -21.47
C THR A 242 -2.68 3.66 -20.84
N MET A 243 -1.99 4.45 -20.04
CA MET A 243 -0.80 4.01 -19.28
C MET A 243 -1.11 2.87 -18.29
N ASP A 244 -2.32 2.85 -17.78
CA ASP A 244 -2.79 1.84 -16.81
C ASP A 244 -2.89 0.44 -17.43
N ALA A 245 -2.98 0.35 -18.76
CA ALA A 245 -3.01 -0.92 -19.47
C ALA A 245 -1.62 -1.58 -19.62
N ALA A 246 -0.53 -0.82 -19.44
CA ALA A 246 0.81 -1.30 -19.77
C ALA A 246 1.25 -2.52 -18.95
N TYR A 247 1.10 -2.47 -17.63
CA TYR A 247 1.50 -3.58 -16.77
C TYR A 247 0.60 -4.82 -16.93
N PRO A 248 -0.74 -4.68 -16.94
CA PRO A 248 -1.64 -5.80 -17.23
C PRO A 248 -1.39 -6.47 -18.58
N ALA A 249 -1.19 -5.69 -19.64
CA ALA A 249 -0.89 -6.20 -20.98
C ALA A 249 0.42 -7.00 -21.00
N LEU A 250 1.47 -6.46 -20.38
CA LEU A 250 2.75 -7.15 -20.26
C LEU A 250 2.62 -8.47 -19.48
N VAL A 251 1.89 -8.46 -18.36
CA VAL A 251 1.67 -9.67 -17.55
C VAL A 251 1.01 -10.76 -18.38
N ARG A 252 0.00 -10.43 -19.19
CA ARG A 252 -0.66 -11.39 -20.09
C ARG A 252 0.29 -11.95 -21.13
N GLU A 253 1.18 -11.14 -21.67
CA GLU A 253 2.13 -11.52 -22.70
C GLU A 253 3.22 -12.47 -22.15
N VAL A 254 3.78 -12.14 -21.00
CA VAL A 254 4.99 -12.82 -20.50
C VAL A 254 4.71 -13.94 -19.52
N LEU A 255 3.57 -13.90 -18.81
CA LEU A 255 3.28 -14.87 -17.76
C LEU A 255 2.65 -16.14 -18.33
N PRO A 256 3.17 -17.34 -18.01
CA PRO A 256 2.54 -18.59 -18.40
C PRO A 256 1.10 -18.71 -17.91
N ASN A 257 0.19 -19.22 -18.71
CA ASN A 257 -1.24 -19.31 -18.43
C ASN A 257 -1.57 -19.96 -17.07
N TYR A 258 -0.80 -20.97 -16.65
CA TYR A 258 -1.00 -21.65 -15.36
C TYR A 258 -0.64 -20.78 -14.14
N LEU A 259 0.12 -19.69 -14.31
CA LEU A 259 0.45 -18.73 -13.25
C LEU A 259 -0.50 -17.54 -13.19
N ILE A 260 -1.30 -17.29 -14.22
CA ILE A 260 -2.22 -16.13 -14.27
C ILE A 260 -3.22 -16.20 -13.10
N GLY A 261 -3.77 -17.38 -12.80
CA GLY A 261 -4.68 -17.55 -11.66
C GLY A 261 -4.03 -17.29 -10.31
N LEU A 262 -2.76 -17.71 -10.12
CA LEU A 262 -2.01 -17.41 -8.91
C LEU A 262 -1.68 -15.92 -8.80
N PHE A 263 -1.29 -15.28 -9.92
CA PHE A 263 -1.07 -13.84 -9.97
C PHE A 263 -2.33 -13.06 -9.60
N LEU A 264 -3.49 -13.50 -10.12
CA LEU A 264 -4.79 -12.92 -9.77
C LEU A 264 -5.07 -13.01 -8.27
N ALA A 265 -4.85 -14.18 -7.67
CA ALA A 265 -5.07 -14.38 -6.23
C ALA A 265 -4.20 -13.41 -5.39
N VAL A 266 -2.92 -13.24 -5.77
CA VAL A 266 -2.00 -12.30 -5.11
C VAL A 266 -2.43 -10.85 -5.34
N LEU A 267 -2.85 -10.48 -6.55
CA LEU A 267 -3.33 -9.15 -6.88
C LEU A 267 -4.58 -8.79 -6.06
N LEU A 268 -5.59 -9.66 -6.06
CA LEU A 268 -6.79 -9.49 -5.24
C LEU A 268 -6.48 -9.42 -3.75
N GLY A 269 -5.62 -10.30 -3.27
CA GLY A 269 -5.15 -10.28 -1.89
C GLY A 269 -4.52 -8.95 -1.51
N THR A 270 -3.75 -8.33 -2.40
CA THR A 270 -3.14 -7.01 -2.20
C THR A 270 -4.17 -5.89 -2.14
N VAL A 271 -5.17 -5.93 -3.02
CA VAL A 271 -6.28 -4.96 -3.02
C VAL A 271 -7.07 -5.06 -1.70
N PHE A 272 -7.44 -6.29 -1.29
CA PHE A 272 -8.14 -6.52 -0.02
C PHE A 272 -7.30 -6.12 1.19
N SER A 273 -6.00 -6.42 1.20
CA SER A 273 -5.08 -6.00 2.26
C SER A 273 -5.08 -4.48 2.46
N SER A 274 -4.94 -3.73 1.36
CA SER A 274 -4.93 -2.26 1.40
C SER A 274 -6.29 -1.71 1.83
N PHE A 275 -7.37 -2.23 1.29
CA PHE A 275 -8.74 -1.86 1.62
C PHE A 275 -9.04 -2.10 3.10
N ASN A 276 -8.73 -3.29 3.62
CA ASN A 276 -8.96 -3.65 5.03
C ASN A 276 -8.14 -2.78 5.99
N SER A 277 -6.89 -2.47 5.63
CA SER A 277 -6.04 -1.59 6.44
C SER A 277 -6.64 -0.19 6.59
N LEU A 278 -7.20 0.35 5.50
CA LEU A 278 -7.87 1.65 5.50
C LEU A 278 -9.18 1.62 6.30
N LEU A 279 -9.98 0.57 6.15
CA LEU A 279 -11.22 0.39 6.93
C LEU A 279 -10.92 0.28 8.42
N GLN A 280 -9.98 -0.58 8.83
CA GLN A 280 -9.59 -0.75 10.24
C GLN A 280 -9.05 0.55 10.84
N SER A 281 -8.22 1.29 10.09
CA SER A 281 -7.70 2.58 10.55
C SER A 281 -8.79 3.62 10.68
N SER A 282 -9.75 3.65 9.75
CA SER A 282 -10.92 4.52 9.84
C SER A 282 -11.77 4.20 11.06
N ALA A 283 -12.04 2.91 11.30
CA ALA A 283 -12.79 2.46 12.47
C ALA A 283 -12.08 2.82 13.78
N THR A 284 -10.76 2.64 13.83
CA THR A 284 -9.93 3.02 15.00
C THR A 284 -10.01 4.52 15.27
N ILE A 285 -9.88 5.36 14.25
CA ILE A 285 -9.98 6.83 14.39
C ILE A 285 -11.39 7.23 14.87
N VAL A 286 -12.45 6.67 14.28
CA VAL A 286 -13.82 6.97 14.70
C VAL A 286 -14.03 6.60 16.17
N SER A 287 -13.65 5.39 16.57
CA SER A 287 -13.93 4.86 17.90
C SER A 287 -13.09 5.49 19.00
N LEU A 288 -11.80 5.81 18.73
CA LEU A 288 -10.90 6.35 19.75
C LEU A 288 -10.88 7.87 19.77
N ASP A 289 -10.95 8.51 18.60
CA ASP A 289 -10.71 9.95 18.50
C ASP A 289 -11.98 10.79 18.40
N LEU A 290 -13.07 10.27 17.80
CA LEU A 290 -14.30 11.02 17.58
C LEU A 290 -15.45 10.58 18.49
N TYR A 291 -15.55 9.29 18.80
CA TYR A 291 -16.61 8.78 19.66
C TYR A 291 -16.36 9.18 21.10
N LYS A 292 -17.19 10.08 21.62
CA LYS A 292 -17.23 10.48 23.03
C LYS A 292 -18.51 9.95 23.65
N PRO A 293 -18.48 8.92 24.51
CA PRO A 293 -19.65 8.52 25.28
C PRO A 293 -20.06 9.63 26.25
N GLU A 294 -21.35 9.80 26.46
CA GLU A 294 -21.89 10.83 27.36
C GLU A 294 -21.44 10.67 28.83
N LYS A 295 -21.02 9.48 29.25
CA LYS A 295 -20.40 9.20 30.56
C LYS A 295 -19.15 8.36 30.37
N GLU A 296 -18.03 8.93 30.65
CA GLU A 296 -16.71 8.28 30.56
C GLU A 296 -16.55 7.10 31.54
N SER A 297 -17.40 7.05 32.59
CA SER A 297 -17.38 6.02 33.67
C SER A 297 -18.10 4.71 33.30
N ASP A 298 -18.98 4.71 32.28
CA ASP A 298 -19.86 3.57 31.99
C ASP A 298 -19.49 2.80 30.70
N VAL A 299 -18.48 3.26 29.97
CA VAL A 299 -18.08 2.65 28.70
C VAL A 299 -16.90 1.75 28.94
N THR A 300 -17.17 0.46 28.97
CA THR A 300 -16.12 -0.55 28.97
C THR A 300 -15.39 -0.52 27.61
N ASP A 301 -14.12 -0.94 27.59
CA ASP A 301 -13.41 -1.19 26.33
C ASP A 301 -14.23 -2.09 25.38
N ARG A 302 -15.11 -2.97 25.93
CA ARG A 302 -16.12 -3.73 25.19
C ARG A 302 -17.11 -2.88 24.39
N ASP A 303 -17.54 -1.73 24.87
CA ASP A 303 -18.49 -0.88 24.14
C ASP A 303 -17.78 -0.05 23.08
N ARG A 304 -16.55 0.36 23.32
CA ARG A 304 -15.66 0.94 22.29
C ARG A 304 -15.34 -0.09 21.20
N ILE A 305 -15.09 -1.32 21.61
CA ILE A 305 -14.93 -2.47 20.73
C ILE A 305 -16.20 -2.77 19.94
N LYS A 306 -17.41 -2.69 20.52
CA LYS A 306 -18.67 -2.88 19.76
C LYS A 306 -18.91 -1.81 18.71
N VAL A 307 -18.51 -0.58 18.94
CA VAL A 307 -18.50 0.47 17.91
C VAL A 307 -17.44 0.17 16.85
N CYS A 308 -16.28 -0.41 17.23
CA CYS A 308 -15.32 -0.99 16.30
C CYS A 308 -15.79 -2.31 15.69
N LEU A 309 -16.57 -3.14 16.45
CA LEU A 309 -17.01 -4.49 16.11
C LEU A 309 -18.21 -4.56 15.17
N LEU A 310 -18.84 -3.45 14.87
CA LEU A 310 -19.46 -3.36 13.54
C LEU A 310 -18.38 -3.65 12.44
N TYR A 311 -17.11 -3.74 12.85
CA TYR A 311 -15.97 -3.93 11.94
C TYR A 311 -14.96 -5.03 12.32
N THR A 312 -14.92 -5.57 13.55
CA THR A 312 -13.98 -6.66 13.87
C THR A 312 -14.43 -7.46 15.11
N SER A 313 -14.81 -8.72 14.95
CA SER A 313 -15.22 -9.61 16.03
C SER A 313 -14.07 -10.16 16.91
N ASP A 314 -12.82 -9.96 16.53
CA ASP A 314 -11.66 -10.64 17.13
C ASP A 314 -10.84 -9.82 18.15
N ALA A 315 -11.10 -8.52 18.27
CA ALA A 315 -10.35 -7.71 19.25
C ALA A 315 -10.70 -8.05 20.72
N ALA A 316 -11.80 -8.77 20.97
CA ALA A 316 -12.23 -9.15 22.29
C ALA A 316 -11.49 -10.38 22.86
N ASP A 317 -10.97 -11.26 21.98
CA ASP A 317 -10.29 -12.47 22.40
C ASP A 317 -8.79 -12.27 22.71
N GLU A 318 -8.19 -11.16 22.28
CA GLU A 318 -6.79 -10.86 22.56
C GLU A 318 -6.54 -10.23 23.96
N GLU A 319 -7.52 -9.53 24.55
CA GLU A 319 -7.36 -8.97 25.90
C GLU A 319 -7.40 -10.04 27.01
N ASP A 320 -8.14 -11.12 26.82
CA ASP A 320 -8.17 -12.24 27.79
C ASP A 320 -6.86 -13.07 27.80
N SER A 321 -6.01 -12.93 26.77
CA SER A 321 -4.72 -13.64 26.69
C SER A 321 -3.53 -12.86 27.26
N VAL A 322 -3.66 -11.56 27.53
CA VAL A 322 -2.58 -10.68 28.01
C VAL A 322 -2.57 -10.60 29.54
N ASP A 323 -3.64 -10.94 30.22
CA ASP A 323 -3.74 -10.81 31.69
C ASP A 323 -3.18 -12.01 32.50
N LEU A 324 -2.55 -12.99 31.82
CA LEU A 324 -1.92 -14.15 32.51
C LEU A 324 -0.38 -14.05 32.62
N GLY A 325 0.22 -12.89 32.48
CA GLY A 325 1.66 -12.65 32.54
C GLY A 325 2.15 -11.64 33.58
N GLY A 326 1.34 -11.21 34.50
CA GLY A 326 1.72 -10.27 35.55
C GLY A 326 2.27 -10.95 36.80
N ARG A 327 3.57 -11.26 36.87
CA ARG A 327 4.43 -11.28 38.06
C ARG A 327 5.86 -10.99 37.67
#